data_f3cfae31057c92dba3825fe2e801c193
#
_entry.id   f3cfae31057c92dba3825fe2e801c193
#
_cell.length_a   1.000
_cell.length_b   1.000
_cell.length_c   1.000
_cell.angle_alpha   90.00
_cell.angle_beta   90.00
_cell.angle_gamma   90.00
#
_symmetry.space_group_name_H-M   'P 1'
#
loop_
_entity.id
_entity.type
_entity.pdbx_description
1 polymer ?
#
loop_
_entity_poly.entity_id
_entity_poly.type
_entity_poly.pdbx_seq_one_letter_code
_entity_poly.pdbx_strand_id
1 'polypeptide(L)'
;MLGLVMALLLGWPTGLTAGLAFLIGGLWLSPDLDTRSRPSQRWGWLSGLWWPYRRLVRHRGWLSHTPLLGSASRLLLLLGWLLLALIGLQAIGGPGPNWALQQLQQLWLSHPRLLITALLAIEASAWLHLLQDGDPMPPPLRR
;
A
#
# COMPACT_ATOMS: atom_id res chain seq x y z
N MET A 1 -4.10 18.78 1.18
CA MET A 1 -5.08 19.13 2.24
C MET A 1 -5.04 18.15 3.43
N LEU A 2 -5.16 16.82 3.24
CA LEU A 2 -5.18 15.86 4.36
C LEU A 2 -4.02 16.06 5.34
N GLY A 3 -2.78 16.11 4.85
CA GLY A 3 -1.60 16.31 5.69
C GLY A 3 -1.61 17.60 6.50
N LEU A 4 -2.11 18.71 5.92
CA LEU A 4 -2.20 19.98 6.63
C LEU A 4 -3.24 19.93 7.76
N VAL A 5 -4.41 19.35 7.50
CA VAL A 5 -5.45 19.15 8.52
C VAL A 5 -4.92 18.29 9.68
N MET A 6 -4.27 17.19 9.35
CA MET A 6 -3.68 16.29 10.36
C MET A 6 -2.52 16.95 11.11
N ALA A 7 -1.73 17.83 10.47
CA ALA A 7 -0.68 18.59 11.15
C ALA A 7 -1.23 19.59 12.19
N LEU A 8 -2.31 20.25 11.84
CA LEU A 8 -2.99 21.20 12.75
C LEU A 8 -3.66 20.51 13.94
N LEU A 9 -4.24 19.34 13.72
CA LEU A 9 -4.99 18.59 14.75
C LEU A 9 -4.10 17.72 15.64
N LEU A 10 -3.09 17.05 15.07
CA LEU A 10 -2.31 15.99 15.72
C LEU A 10 -0.81 16.23 15.70
N GLY A 11 -0.39 17.41 15.26
CA GLY A 11 1.00 17.81 15.19
C GLY A 11 1.70 17.48 13.86
N TRP A 12 2.80 18.20 13.61
CA TRP A 12 3.53 18.21 12.36
C TRP A 12 4.00 16.81 11.88
N PRO A 13 4.57 15.93 12.74
CA PRO A 13 5.00 14.59 12.29
C PRO A 13 3.85 13.76 11.74
N THR A 14 2.68 13.80 12.38
CA THR A 14 1.47 13.09 11.96
C THR A 14 0.95 13.63 10.63
N GLY A 15 0.94 14.96 10.47
CA GLY A 15 0.53 15.60 9.23
C GLY A 15 1.41 15.25 8.04
N LEU A 16 2.73 15.27 8.25
CA LEU A 16 3.70 14.89 7.21
C LEU A 16 3.53 13.42 6.83
N THR A 17 3.41 12.53 7.82
CA THR A 17 3.15 11.09 7.59
C THR A 17 1.86 10.88 6.80
N ALA A 18 0.76 11.52 7.21
CA ALA A 18 -0.52 11.42 6.50
C ALA A 18 -0.42 11.89 5.05
N GLY A 19 0.22 13.04 4.82
CA GLY A 19 0.39 13.63 3.48
C GLY A 19 1.21 12.72 2.56
N LEU A 20 2.38 12.27 3.02
CA LEU A 20 3.26 11.39 2.25
C LEU A 20 2.62 10.03 1.99
N ALA A 21 2.03 9.40 3.01
CA ALA A 21 1.38 8.11 2.86
C ALA A 21 0.18 8.17 1.91
N PHE A 22 -0.62 9.25 1.96
CA PHE A 22 -1.71 9.49 1.03
C PHE A 22 -1.23 9.63 -0.42
N LEU A 23 -0.16 10.39 -0.65
CA LEU A 23 0.43 10.56 -1.97
C LEU A 23 1.01 9.23 -2.49
N ILE A 24 1.76 8.51 -1.67
CA ILE A 24 2.30 7.19 -2.02
C ILE A 24 1.16 6.21 -2.34
N GLY A 25 0.11 6.19 -1.51
CA GLY A 25 -1.08 5.39 -1.72
C GLY A 25 -1.73 5.65 -3.08
N GLY A 26 -2.01 6.91 -3.39
CA GLY A 26 -2.68 7.29 -4.63
C GLY A 26 -1.83 7.17 -5.88
N LEU A 27 -0.52 7.45 -5.79
CA LEU A 27 0.36 7.48 -6.96
C LEU A 27 0.97 6.12 -7.31
N TRP A 28 1.35 5.32 -6.31
CA TRP A 28 2.08 4.06 -6.50
C TRP A 28 1.33 2.82 -6.02
N LEU A 29 0.37 2.95 -5.08
CA LEU A 29 -0.43 1.84 -4.54
C LEU A 29 -1.91 1.92 -4.94
N SER A 30 -2.21 2.57 -6.07
CA SER A 30 -3.57 2.71 -6.61
C SER A 30 -4.24 1.33 -6.84
N PRO A 31 -5.57 1.22 -6.71
CA PRO A 31 -6.33 0.04 -7.10
C PRO A 31 -6.02 -0.49 -8.50
N ASP A 32 -5.70 0.39 -9.45
CA ASP A 32 -5.38 0.07 -10.85
C ASP A 32 -4.06 -0.66 -11.10
N LEU A 33 -3.34 -1.08 -10.07
CA LEU A 33 -2.13 -1.89 -10.24
C LEU A 33 -2.41 -3.32 -10.76
N ASP A 34 -3.67 -3.73 -10.76
CA ASP A 34 -4.15 -4.96 -11.37
C ASP A 34 -4.12 -4.91 -12.92
N THR A 35 -3.89 -3.74 -13.51
CA THR A 35 -3.76 -3.51 -14.94
C THR A 35 -2.45 -2.80 -15.31
N ARG A 36 -2.17 -2.67 -16.62
CA ARG A 36 -1.07 -1.83 -17.15
C ARG A 36 -1.51 -0.35 -17.20
N SER A 37 -1.79 0.22 -16.05
CA SER A 37 -2.24 1.59 -15.86
C SER A 37 -1.09 2.59 -15.66
N ARG A 38 -1.42 3.88 -15.60
CA ARG A 38 -0.45 4.93 -15.25
C ARG A 38 0.23 4.70 -13.89
N PRO A 39 -0.48 4.30 -12.81
CA PRO A 39 0.17 3.90 -11.55
C PRO A 39 1.19 2.78 -11.73
N SER A 40 0.87 1.74 -12.50
CA SER A 40 1.80 0.65 -12.82
C SER A 40 3.05 1.13 -13.57
N GLN A 41 2.92 2.08 -14.50
CA GLN A 41 4.03 2.64 -15.26
C GLN A 41 5.00 3.48 -14.40
N ARG A 42 4.51 4.11 -13.32
CA ARG A 42 5.35 4.87 -12.38
C ARG A 42 6.39 4.01 -11.65
N TRP A 43 6.18 2.69 -11.59
CA TRP A 43 7.15 1.73 -11.05
C TRP A 43 8.35 1.50 -12.00
N GLY A 44 8.28 1.99 -13.25
CA GLY A 44 9.35 1.81 -14.23
C GLY A 44 9.70 0.32 -14.41
N TRP A 45 10.99 -0.02 -14.29
CA TRP A 45 11.47 -1.40 -14.38
C TRP A 45 10.94 -2.31 -13.26
N LEU A 46 10.59 -1.75 -12.09
CA LEU A 46 9.96 -2.47 -10.98
C LEU A 46 8.51 -2.83 -11.25
N SER A 47 7.90 -2.36 -12.35
CA SER A 47 6.52 -2.72 -12.71
C SER A 47 6.32 -4.23 -12.89
N GLY A 48 7.41 -4.98 -13.12
CA GLY A 48 7.42 -6.44 -13.14
C GLY A 48 7.02 -7.09 -11.81
N LEU A 49 7.24 -6.43 -10.67
CA LEU A 49 6.83 -6.91 -9.36
C LEU A 49 5.31 -7.08 -9.25
N TRP A 50 4.55 -6.33 -10.05
CA TRP A 50 3.09 -6.41 -10.11
C TRP A 50 2.56 -7.46 -11.08
N TRP A 51 3.45 -8.21 -11.77
CA TRP A 51 3.04 -9.27 -12.70
C TRP A 51 2.21 -10.38 -12.01
N PRO A 52 2.61 -10.92 -10.82
CA PRO A 52 1.79 -11.92 -10.14
C PRO A 52 0.43 -11.35 -9.73
N TYR A 53 0.40 -10.11 -9.25
CA TYR A 53 -0.84 -9.44 -8.87
C TYR A 53 -1.81 -9.36 -10.05
N ARG A 54 -1.34 -8.87 -11.21
CA ARG A 54 -2.13 -8.76 -12.43
C ARG A 54 -2.63 -10.10 -12.97
N ARG A 55 -1.92 -11.18 -12.68
CA ARG A 55 -2.31 -12.53 -13.13
C ARG A 55 -3.30 -13.20 -12.19
N LEU A 56 -3.19 -12.96 -10.90
CA LEU A 56 -3.97 -13.62 -9.86
C LEU A 56 -5.22 -12.84 -9.47
N VAL A 57 -5.14 -11.51 -9.54
CA VAL A 57 -6.22 -10.62 -9.12
C VAL A 57 -7.03 -10.18 -10.32
N ARG A 58 -8.32 -10.49 -10.29
CA ARG A 58 -9.26 -10.08 -11.35
C ARG A 58 -9.45 -8.57 -11.29
N HIS A 59 -9.39 -7.92 -12.46
CA HIS A 59 -9.66 -6.48 -12.59
C HIS A 59 -11.06 -6.14 -12.06
N ARG A 60 -11.13 -5.07 -11.25
CA ARG A 60 -12.34 -4.67 -10.52
C ARG A 60 -12.94 -5.77 -9.64
N GLY A 61 -12.10 -6.72 -9.21
CA GLY A 61 -12.48 -7.77 -8.28
C GLY A 61 -12.36 -7.36 -6.81
N TRP A 62 -12.78 -8.25 -5.93
CA TRP A 62 -12.72 -8.04 -4.47
C TRP A 62 -11.32 -7.70 -3.94
N LEU A 63 -10.28 -8.30 -4.51
CA LEU A 63 -8.90 -8.10 -4.09
C LEU A 63 -8.23 -6.86 -4.69
N SER A 64 -8.87 -6.17 -5.64
CA SER A 64 -8.31 -4.94 -6.24
C SER A 64 -9.10 -3.70 -5.87
N HIS A 65 -10.44 -3.75 -5.98
CA HIS A 65 -11.32 -2.59 -5.89
C HIS A 65 -12.24 -2.62 -4.65
N THR A 66 -11.88 -3.37 -3.61
CA THR A 66 -12.60 -3.33 -2.33
C THR A 66 -11.81 -2.56 -1.30
N PRO A 67 -12.44 -1.67 -0.54
CA PRO A 67 -11.83 -1.06 0.63
C PRO A 67 -11.21 -2.11 1.55
N LEU A 68 -10.10 -1.78 2.20
CA LEU A 68 -9.31 -2.64 3.08
C LEU A 68 -8.68 -3.84 2.38
N LEU A 69 -9.47 -4.72 1.72
CA LEU A 69 -8.93 -5.91 1.06
C LEU A 69 -8.04 -5.55 -0.13
N GLY A 70 -8.41 -4.55 -0.92
CA GLY A 70 -7.60 -4.07 -2.03
C GLY A 70 -6.26 -3.50 -1.57
N SER A 71 -6.25 -2.65 -0.54
CA SER A 71 -5.00 -2.11 0.02
C SER A 71 -4.17 -3.20 0.70
N ALA A 72 -4.81 -4.07 1.48
CA ALA A 72 -4.15 -5.20 2.14
C ALA A 72 -3.49 -6.15 1.13
N SER A 73 -4.16 -6.52 0.04
CA SER A 73 -3.61 -7.42 -0.98
C SER A 73 -2.35 -6.85 -1.64
N ARG A 74 -2.32 -5.54 -1.93
CA ARG A 74 -1.16 -4.85 -2.48
C ARG A 74 0.00 -4.79 -1.50
N LEU A 75 -0.28 -4.45 -0.23
CA LEU A 75 0.73 -4.42 0.83
C LEU A 75 1.29 -5.82 1.12
N LEU A 76 0.44 -6.85 1.12
CA LEU A 76 0.87 -8.24 1.31
C LEU A 76 1.79 -8.72 0.17
N LEU A 77 1.49 -8.34 -1.09
CA LEU A 77 2.39 -8.64 -2.20
C LEU A 77 3.77 -7.99 -2.01
N LEU A 78 3.80 -6.71 -1.65
CA LEU A 78 5.07 -6.00 -1.41
C LEU A 78 5.84 -6.60 -0.22
N LEU A 79 5.12 -6.96 0.85
CA LEU A 79 5.71 -7.67 1.99
C LEU A 79 6.30 -9.02 1.56
N GLY A 80 5.60 -9.77 0.71
CA GLY A 80 6.10 -11.02 0.14
C GLY A 80 7.42 -10.83 -0.63
N TRP A 81 7.49 -9.82 -1.49
CA TRP A 81 8.73 -9.47 -2.20
C TRP A 81 9.86 -9.04 -1.25
N LEU A 82 9.54 -8.24 -0.23
CA LEU A 82 10.50 -7.85 0.79
C LEU A 82 11.06 -9.07 1.52
N LEU A 83 10.20 -10.00 1.96
CA LEU A 83 10.62 -11.22 2.64
C LEU A 83 11.51 -12.09 1.75
N LEU A 84 11.17 -12.27 0.47
CA LEU A 84 12.00 -13.00 -0.49
C LEU A 84 13.38 -12.33 -0.67
N ALA A 85 13.42 -11.00 -0.78
CA ALA A 85 14.67 -10.25 -0.87
C ALA A 85 15.53 -10.43 0.40
N LEU A 86 14.91 -10.37 1.58
CA LEU A 86 15.62 -10.56 2.86
C LEU A 86 16.16 -11.99 3.02
N ILE A 87 15.42 -13.01 2.56
CA ILE A 87 15.92 -14.39 2.54
C ILE A 87 17.16 -14.50 1.63
N GLY A 88 17.12 -13.89 0.44
CA GLY A 88 18.26 -13.86 -0.47
C GLY A 88 19.46 -13.09 0.11
N LEU A 89 19.22 -11.94 0.77
CA LEU A 89 20.27 -11.18 1.43
C LEU A 89 20.91 -11.94 2.60
N GLN A 90 20.11 -12.66 3.37
CA GLN A 90 20.61 -13.48 4.48
C GLN A 90 21.56 -14.60 4.00
N ALA A 91 21.29 -15.16 2.83
CA ALA A 91 22.16 -16.20 2.24
C ALA A 91 23.57 -15.69 1.91
N ILE A 92 23.75 -14.38 1.74
CA ILE A 92 25.06 -13.74 1.48
C ILE A 92 25.58 -12.93 2.68
N GLY A 93 25.07 -13.21 3.90
CA GLY A 93 25.53 -12.58 5.14
C GLY A 93 24.86 -11.23 5.46
N GLY A 94 23.82 -10.81 4.72
CA GLY A 94 23.05 -9.60 4.98
C GLY A 94 21.92 -9.78 6.00
N PRO A 95 21.09 -8.74 6.20
CA PRO A 95 19.95 -8.80 7.12
C PRO A 95 18.90 -9.79 6.65
N GLY A 96 18.41 -10.63 7.57
CA GLY A 96 17.34 -11.59 7.31
C GLY A 96 15.94 -11.09 7.73
N PRO A 97 14.90 -11.92 7.50
CA PRO A 97 13.52 -11.61 7.88
C PRO A 97 13.34 -11.25 9.37
N ASN A 98 14.05 -11.93 10.27
CA ASN A 98 13.98 -11.67 11.70
C ASN A 98 14.42 -10.24 12.06
N TRP A 99 15.45 -9.74 11.39
CA TRP A 99 15.89 -8.36 11.56
C TRP A 99 14.76 -7.37 11.19
N ALA A 100 14.11 -7.57 10.05
CA ALA A 100 13.00 -6.71 9.61
C ALA A 100 11.80 -6.77 10.57
N LEU A 101 11.47 -7.96 11.10
CA LEU A 101 10.42 -8.12 12.10
C LEU A 101 10.75 -7.36 13.40
N GLN A 102 11.99 -7.42 13.87
CA GLN A 102 12.44 -6.66 15.04
C GLN A 102 12.33 -5.15 14.79
N GLN A 103 12.75 -4.64 13.62
CA GLN A 103 12.63 -3.23 13.27
C GLN A 103 11.17 -2.78 13.22
N LEU A 104 10.29 -3.58 12.62
CA LEU A 104 8.85 -3.29 12.57
C LEU A 104 8.22 -3.29 13.97
N GLN A 105 8.59 -4.24 14.82
CA GLN A 105 8.13 -4.30 16.20
C GLN A 105 8.60 -3.07 17.01
N GLN A 106 9.87 -2.68 16.89
CA GLN A 106 10.39 -1.49 17.53
C GLN A 106 9.66 -0.22 17.06
N LEU A 107 9.43 -0.11 15.74
CA LEU A 107 8.71 1.02 15.18
C LEU A 107 7.26 1.07 15.67
N TRP A 108 6.60 -0.10 15.77
CA TRP A 108 5.25 -0.18 16.32
C TRP A 108 5.19 0.23 17.79
N LEU A 109 6.16 -0.19 18.60
CA LEU A 109 6.20 0.15 20.03
C LEU A 109 6.53 1.63 20.26
N SER A 110 7.43 2.21 19.44
CA SER A 110 7.86 3.61 19.61
C SER A 110 6.93 4.62 18.94
N HIS A 111 6.34 4.29 17.80
CA HIS A 111 5.55 5.23 16.98
C HIS A 111 4.24 4.65 16.44
N PRO A 112 3.37 4.04 17.28
CA PRO A 112 2.15 3.38 16.81
C PRO A 112 1.20 4.35 16.08
N ARG A 113 1.12 5.60 16.54
CA ARG A 113 0.28 6.62 15.91
C ARG A 113 0.69 6.92 14.47
N LEU A 114 1.99 6.99 14.18
CA LEU A 114 2.47 7.27 12.84
C LEU A 114 2.17 6.10 11.88
N LEU A 115 2.35 4.86 12.34
CA LEU A 115 2.03 3.67 11.55
C LEU A 115 0.54 3.58 11.22
N ILE A 116 -0.32 3.77 12.23
CA ILE A 116 -1.77 3.79 12.03
C ILE A 116 -2.16 4.90 11.07
N THR A 117 -1.60 6.10 11.25
CA THR A 117 -1.84 7.24 10.36
C THR A 117 -1.44 6.94 8.92
N ALA A 118 -0.28 6.30 8.70
CA ALA A 118 0.17 5.93 7.37
C ALA A 118 -0.78 4.93 6.70
N LEU A 119 -1.19 3.87 7.42
CA LEU A 119 -2.13 2.88 6.90
C LEU A 119 -3.49 3.49 6.56
N LEU A 120 -4.03 4.31 7.44
CA LEU A 120 -5.30 5.01 7.21
C LEU A 120 -5.21 6.00 6.03
N ALA A 121 -4.08 6.68 5.86
CA ALA A 121 -3.88 7.60 4.75
C ALA A 121 -3.75 6.88 3.40
N ILE A 122 -3.08 5.74 3.34
CA ILE A 122 -3.02 4.87 2.15
C ILE A 122 -4.44 4.40 1.81
N GLU A 123 -5.19 3.93 2.80
CA GLU A 123 -6.56 3.50 2.61
C GLU A 123 -7.47 4.64 2.13
N ALA A 124 -7.37 5.82 2.73
CA ALA A 124 -8.13 7.00 2.31
C ALA A 124 -7.84 7.41 0.86
N SER A 125 -6.60 7.25 0.39
CA SER A 125 -6.25 7.50 -1.01
C SER A 125 -6.88 6.48 -1.97
N ALA A 126 -6.95 5.21 -1.57
CA ALA A 126 -7.63 4.18 -2.34
C ALA A 126 -9.14 4.44 -2.42
N TRP A 127 -9.76 4.83 -1.30
CA TRP A 127 -11.16 5.25 -1.28
C TRP A 127 -11.44 6.42 -2.20
N LEU A 128 -10.60 7.46 -2.16
CA LEU A 128 -10.77 8.61 -3.04
C LEU A 128 -10.72 8.18 -4.52
N HIS A 129 -9.81 7.29 -4.87
CA HIS A 129 -9.72 6.75 -6.22
C HIS A 129 -11.01 6.02 -6.63
N LEU A 130 -11.50 5.10 -5.79
CA LEU A 130 -12.73 4.34 -6.05
C LEU A 130 -13.96 5.26 -6.21
N LEU A 131 -14.04 6.32 -5.38
CA LEU A 131 -15.12 7.31 -5.48
C LEU A 131 -15.04 8.11 -6.80
N GLN A 132 -13.85 8.48 -7.25
CA GLN A 132 -13.64 9.20 -8.51
C GLN A 132 -14.00 8.32 -9.73
N ASP A 133 -13.77 7.03 -9.64
CA ASP A 133 -14.13 6.07 -10.69
C ASP A 133 -15.64 5.72 -10.69
N GLY A 134 -16.40 6.19 -9.70
CA GLY A 134 -17.82 5.86 -9.54
C GLY A 134 -18.05 4.39 -9.14
N ASP A 135 -17.04 3.74 -8.57
CA ASP A 135 -17.03 2.31 -8.24
C ASP A 135 -16.68 2.07 -6.76
N PRO A 136 -17.49 2.62 -5.82
CA PRO A 136 -17.17 2.57 -4.39
C PRO A 136 -17.31 1.17 -3.78
N MET A 137 -17.93 0.23 -4.50
CA MET A 137 -18.11 -1.16 -4.08
C MET A 137 -17.89 -2.10 -5.27
N PRO A 138 -17.41 -3.34 -5.03
CA PRO A 138 -17.29 -4.33 -6.10
C PRO A 138 -18.69 -4.56 -6.73
N PRO A 139 -18.76 -4.71 -8.06
CA PRO A 139 -20.02 -4.99 -8.71
C PRO A 139 -20.65 -6.23 -8.09
N PRO A 140 -21.98 -6.25 -7.88
CA PRO A 140 -22.65 -7.45 -7.43
C PRO A 140 -22.25 -8.59 -8.35
N LEU A 141 -21.99 -9.77 -7.79
CA LEU A 141 -21.65 -10.98 -8.55
C LEU A 141 -22.69 -11.13 -9.65
N ARG A 142 -22.36 -10.74 -10.87
CA ARG A 142 -23.20 -11.05 -12.02
C ARG A 142 -23.17 -12.55 -12.18
N ARG A 143 -24.30 -13.17 -11.89
CA ARG A 143 -24.58 -14.57 -12.20
C ARG A 143 -24.51 -14.80 -13.70
#